data_8ba0ed9e05d0945c625d2ad9ff76b74a
#
_entry.id   8ba0ed9e05d0945c625d2ad9ff76b74a
#
_cell.length_a   1.000
_cell.length_b   1.000
_cell.length_c   1.000
_cell.angle_alpha   90.00
_cell.angle_beta   90.00
_cell.angle_gamma   90.00
#
_symmetry.space_group_name_H-M   'P 1'
#
loop_
_entity.id
_entity.type
_entity.pdbx_description
1 polymer ?
#
loop_
_entity_poly.entity_id
_entity_poly.type
_entity_poly.pdbx_seq_one_letter_code
_entity_poly.pdbx_strand_id
1 'polypeptide(L)'
;MDYEDQVGQAKPAAERPPLYDPAYEHDNCGIGAIVNIKGVKTHKTVTDALTIVERLEHRAGKDALGETGDGVGILLQIPHKFFVNKVKELELPADGSFGVGMFFFPEDEMKRNQAKKLFEVVLEKEGLKFLGWRKVPVVDGVLGKTALDCKPAIYQAFVKRPRNVKAGIEFDRKLYVARRIF
;
A
#
# COMPACT_ATOMS: atom_id res chain seq x y z
N MET A 1 21.65 4.10 18.55
CA MET A 1 20.83 3.23 19.42
C MET A 1 20.59 1.98 18.61
N ASP A 2 21.49 1.04 18.78
CA ASP A 2 21.65 -0.11 17.88
C ASP A 2 20.51 -1.10 18.09
N TYR A 3 19.88 -1.50 16.99
CA TYR A 3 18.75 -2.43 16.95
C TYR A 3 19.13 -3.87 17.38
N GLU A 4 20.43 -4.11 17.61
CA GLU A 4 20.96 -5.41 18.00
C GLU A 4 20.83 -5.73 19.51
N ASP A 5 20.53 -4.74 20.36
CA ASP A 5 20.46 -4.95 21.81
C ASP A 5 19.07 -5.41 22.34
N GLN A 6 18.10 -5.64 21.46
CA GLN A 6 16.75 -6.11 21.83
C GLN A 6 16.45 -7.57 21.47
N VAL A 7 17.41 -8.27 20.89
CA VAL A 7 17.27 -9.73 20.76
C VAL A 7 17.53 -10.31 22.15
N GLY A 8 16.47 -10.40 22.94
CA GLY A 8 16.53 -10.99 24.27
C GLY A 8 17.27 -12.31 24.22
N GLN A 9 18.27 -12.47 25.08
CA GLN A 9 19.02 -13.71 25.21
C GLN A 9 18.04 -14.87 25.31
N ALA A 10 18.10 -15.78 24.35
CA ALA A 10 17.22 -16.94 24.33
C ALA A 10 17.38 -17.70 25.65
N LYS A 11 16.30 -17.84 26.42
CA LYS A 11 16.30 -18.62 27.67
C LYS A 11 16.86 -20.01 27.41
N PRO A 12 17.68 -20.57 28.32
CA PRO A 12 18.19 -21.93 28.18
C PRO A 12 17.04 -22.93 27.99
N ALA A 13 17.26 -23.96 27.19
CA ALA A 13 16.24 -24.94 26.80
C ALA A 13 15.50 -25.57 27.99
N ALA A 14 16.11 -25.67 29.17
CA ALA A 14 15.51 -26.17 30.40
C ALA A 14 14.44 -25.24 31.00
N GLU A 15 14.40 -23.96 30.62
CA GLU A 15 13.43 -22.97 31.12
C GLU A 15 12.27 -22.73 30.14
N ARG A 16 12.27 -23.41 29.00
CA ARG A 16 11.19 -23.25 28.00
C ARG A 16 10.07 -24.23 28.25
N PRO A 17 8.80 -23.81 28.18
CA PRO A 17 7.69 -24.73 28.14
C PRO A 17 7.84 -25.74 27.00
N PRO A 18 7.57 -27.03 27.21
CA PRO A 18 7.85 -28.07 26.22
C PRO A 18 7.07 -27.92 24.87
N LEU A 19 5.99 -27.15 24.87
CA LEU A 19 5.14 -26.93 23.66
C LEU A 19 5.12 -25.48 23.16
N TYR A 20 5.94 -24.61 23.76
CA TYR A 20 6.00 -23.19 23.39
C TYR A 20 7.45 -22.74 23.25
N ASP A 21 7.80 -22.19 22.10
CA ASP A 21 9.06 -21.51 21.86
C ASP A 21 8.78 -20.10 21.32
N PRO A 22 9.14 -19.03 22.07
CA PRO A 22 8.93 -17.64 21.62
C PRO A 22 9.60 -17.30 20.29
N ALA A 23 10.63 -18.06 19.86
CA ALA A 23 11.28 -17.87 18.57
C ALA A 23 10.34 -18.17 17.38
N TYR A 24 9.27 -18.93 17.60
CA TYR A 24 8.25 -19.22 16.59
C TYR A 24 7.00 -18.36 16.74
N GLU A 25 7.00 -17.40 17.64
CA GLU A 25 5.90 -16.45 17.80
C GLU A 25 5.97 -15.43 16.66
N HIS A 26 4.93 -15.38 15.85
CA HIS A 26 4.77 -14.45 14.72
C HIS A 26 3.40 -13.82 14.77
N ASP A 27 3.32 -12.59 14.23
CA ASP A 27 2.05 -11.91 14.06
C ASP A 27 1.11 -12.73 13.16
N ASN A 28 -0.15 -12.74 13.50
CA ASN A 28 -1.17 -13.45 12.75
C ASN A 28 -1.78 -12.53 11.69
N CYS A 29 -1.82 -12.99 10.45
CA CYS A 29 -2.54 -12.32 9.37
C CYS A 29 -3.46 -13.29 8.63
N GLY A 30 -4.50 -12.74 8.01
CA GLY A 30 -5.36 -13.46 7.09
C GLY A 30 -5.07 -13.01 5.66
N ILE A 31 -4.80 -13.95 4.76
CA ILE A 31 -4.53 -13.67 3.35
C ILE A 31 -5.49 -14.48 2.50
N GLY A 32 -6.02 -13.85 1.46
CA GLY A 32 -6.76 -14.53 0.42
C GLY A 32 -6.33 -14.02 -0.95
N ALA A 33 -6.51 -14.82 -1.97
CA ALA A 33 -6.19 -14.46 -3.34
C ALA A 33 -7.30 -14.90 -4.30
N ILE A 34 -7.55 -14.09 -5.33
CA ILE A 34 -8.43 -14.41 -6.43
C ILE A 34 -7.77 -14.06 -7.74
N VAL A 35 -7.85 -14.93 -8.72
CA VAL A 35 -7.30 -14.71 -10.05
C VAL A 35 -8.26 -15.18 -11.14
N ASN A 36 -8.35 -14.40 -12.21
CA ASN A 36 -9.03 -14.84 -13.44
C ASN A 36 -8.01 -15.49 -14.36
N ILE A 37 -8.11 -16.81 -14.53
CA ILE A 37 -7.16 -17.64 -15.32
C ILE A 37 -7.06 -17.15 -16.78
N LYS A 38 -8.16 -16.60 -17.33
CA LYS A 38 -8.19 -16.07 -18.70
C LYS A 38 -7.68 -14.62 -18.79
N GLY A 39 -7.25 -14.02 -17.69
CA GLY A 39 -6.75 -12.64 -17.64
C GLY A 39 -7.81 -11.56 -17.91
N VAL A 40 -9.10 -11.90 -17.85
CA VAL A 40 -10.19 -10.95 -18.08
C VAL A 40 -10.39 -10.07 -16.84
N LYS A 41 -10.20 -8.75 -16.99
CA LYS A 41 -10.40 -7.78 -15.92
C LYS A 41 -11.89 -7.51 -15.73
N THR A 42 -12.42 -7.82 -14.55
CA THR A 42 -13.84 -7.58 -14.22
C THR A 42 -14.00 -6.91 -12.86
N HIS A 43 -15.05 -6.15 -12.68
CA HIS A 43 -15.42 -5.59 -11.38
C HIS A 43 -15.76 -6.69 -10.37
N LYS A 44 -16.30 -7.81 -10.84
CA LYS A 44 -16.59 -8.97 -9.99
C LYS A 44 -15.35 -9.47 -9.24
N THR A 45 -14.20 -9.53 -9.89
CA THR A 45 -12.94 -9.93 -9.23
C THR A 45 -12.59 -9.00 -8.07
N VAL A 46 -12.84 -7.69 -8.20
CA VAL A 46 -12.63 -6.71 -7.12
C VAL A 46 -13.63 -6.95 -5.98
N THR A 47 -14.91 -7.14 -6.30
CA THR A 47 -15.96 -7.42 -5.30
C THR A 47 -15.66 -8.72 -4.54
N ASP A 48 -15.23 -9.76 -5.24
CA ASP A 48 -14.86 -11.04 -4.62
C ASP A 48 -13.64 -10.87 -3.69
N ALA A 49 -12.65 -10.06 -4.06
CA ALA A 49 -11.50 -9.74 -3.20
C ALA A 49 -11.93 -8.99 -1.93
N LEU A 50 -12.85 -8.03 -2.03
CA LEU A 50 -13.43 -7.35 -0.86
C LEU A 50 -14.20 -8.33 0.04
N THR A 51 -14.98 -9.24 -0.55
CA THR A 51 -15.69 -10.29 0.21
C THR A 51 -14.71 -11.22 0.95
N ILE A 52 -13.54 -11.52 0.38
CA ILE A 52 -12.49 -12.29 1.08
C ILE A 52 -12.06 -11.54 2.34
N VAL A 53 -11.79 -10.24 2.20
CA VAL A 53 -11.38 -9.39 3.32
C VAL A 53 -12.43 -9.37 4.43
N GLU A 54 -13.70 -9.15 4.10
CA GLU A 54 -14.81 -9.17 5.05
C GLU A 54 -14.90 -10.51 5.81
N ARG A 55 -14.75 -11.62 5.10
CA ARG A 55 -14.78 -12.97 5.69
C ARG A 55 -13.59 -13.31 6.57
N LEU A 56 -12.51 -12.55 6.48
CA LEU A 56 -11.32 -12.67 7.33
C LEU A 56 -11.42 -11.87 8.64
N GLU A 57 -12.54 -11.18 8.91
CA GLU A 57 -12.73 -10.37 10.13
C GLU A 57 -12.46 -11.15 11.43
N HIS A 58 -12.80 -12.44 11.47
CA HIS A 58 -12.56 -13.32 12.62
C HIS A 58 -11.07 -13.52 12.94
N ARG A 59 -10.16 -13.09 12.05
CA ARG A 59 -8.71 -13.13 12.24
C ARG A 59 -8.10 -11.77 12.54
N ALA A 60 -8.90 -10.71 12.53
CA ALA A 60 -8.44 -9.35 12.80
C ALA A 60 -8.34 -9.12 14.32
N GLY A 61 -7.23 -8.54 14.75
CA GLY A 61 -7.12 -7.97 16.10
C GLY A 61 -7.97 -6.71 16.20
N LYS A 62 -8.50 -6.46 17.38
CA LYS A 62 -9.26 -5.25 17.71
C LYS A 62 -8.71 -4.66 19.01
N ASP A 63 -8.79 -3.33 19.14
CA ASP A 63 -8.48 -2.65 20.39
C ASP A 63 -9.48 -3.02 21.51
N ALA A 64 -9.21 -2.58 22.72
CA ALA A 64 -10.05 -2.89 23.90
C ALA A 64 -11.48 -2.35 23.76
N LEU A 65 -11.72 -1.34 22.93
CA LEU A 65 -13.04 -0.77 22.67
C LEU A 65 -13.74 -1.44 21.48
N GLY A 66 -13.02 -2.26 20.71
CA GLY A 66 -13.53 -2.88 19.49
C GLY A 66 -13.74 -1.92 18.32
N GLU A 67 -13.24 -0.69 18.43
CA GLU A 67 -13.43 0.37 17.43
C GLU A 67 -12.31 0.47 16.40
N THR A 68 -11.10 0.02 16.76
CA THR A 68 -9.92 0.05 15.91
C THR A 68 -9.33 -1.35 15.75
N GLY A 69 -9.02 -1.75 14.54
CA GLY A 69 -8.42 -3.05 14.22
C GLY A 69 -7.05 -2.91 13.55
N ASP A 70 -6.46 -4.06 13.20
CA ASP A 70 -5.13 -4.17 12.58
C ASP A 70 -5.03 -3.54 11.20
N GLY A 71 -6.14 -3.13 10.64
CA GLY A 71 -6.20 -2.64 9.28
C GLY A 71 -6.34 -3.75 8.24
N VAL A 72 -6.72 -3.34 7.04
CA VAL A 72 -7.08 -4.25 5.96
C VAL A 72 -6.84 -3.57 4.62
N GLY A 73 -6.57 -4.35 3.60
CA GLY A 73 -6.39 -3.82 2.26
C GLY A 73 -6.50 -4.89 1.18
N ILE A 74 -6.65 -4.45 -0.05
CA ILE A 74 -6.58 -5.30 -1.23
C ILE A 74 -5.47 -4.80 -2.16
N LEU A 75 -4.74 -5.71 -2.75
CA LEU A 75 -3.79 -5.44 -3.82
C LEU A 75 -4.39 -5.91 -5.14
N LEU A 76 -4.46 -5.04 -6.11
CA LEU A 76 -5.03 -5.37 -7.43
C LEU A 76 -4.20 -4.77 -8.56
N GLN A 77 -4.40 -5.30 -9.76
CA GLN A 77 -3.83 -4.70 -10.97
C GLN A 77 -4.42 -3.29 -11.17
N ILE A 78 -3.59 -2.37 -11.69
CA ILE A 78 -4.00 -0.98 -11.92
C ILE A 78 -5.26 -0.96 -12.81
N PRO A 79 -6.39 -0.42 -12.32
CA PRO A 79 -7.62 -0.28 -13.10
C PRO A 79 -7.54 0.97 -13.99
N HIS A 80 -6.75 0.93 -15.06
CA HIS A 80 -6.44 2.08 -15.92
C HIS A 80 -7.71 2.80 -16.40
N LYS A 81 -8.72 2.06 -16.88
CA LYS A 81 -9.99 2.65 -17.34
C LYS A 81 -10.71 3.44 -16.23
N PHE A 82 -10.65 2.96 -15.00
CA PHE A 82 -11.22 3.67 -13.85
C PHE A 82 -10.51 5.00 -13.63
N PHE A 83 -9.17 5.00 -13.60
CA PHE A 83 -8.41 6.22 -13.37
C PHE A 83 -8.57 7.22 -14.50
N VAL A 84 -8.49 6.81 -15.76
CA VAL A 84 -8.72 7.70 -16.91
C VAL A 84 -10.10 8.37 -16.85
N ASN A 85 -11.12 7.67 -16.39
CA ASN A 85 -12.47 8.20 -16.28
C ASN A 85 -12.69 9.09 -15.04
N LYS A 86 -12.01 8.82 -13.94
CA LYS A 86 -12.23 9.50 -12.64
C LYS A 86 -11.25 10.62 -12.35
N VAL A 87 -10.08 10.63 -12.99
CA VAL A 87 -8.99 11.60 -12.74
C VAL A 87 -8.74 12.41 -14.02
N LYS A 88 -9.78 13.08 -14.48
CA LYS A 88 -9.76 13.82 -15.76
C LYS A 88 -8.79 15.00 -15.76
N GLU A 89 -8.56 15.58 -14.60
CA GLU A 89 -7.65 16.73 -14.39
C GLU A 89 -6.18 16.41 -14.65
N LEU A 90 -5.78 15.13 -14.67
CA LEU A 90 -4.38 14.74 -14.90
C LEU A 90 -4.08 14.28 -16.32
N GLU A 91 -5.07 14.28 -17.20
CA GLU A 91 -4.92 13.85 -18.62
C GLU A 91 -4.14 12.53 -18.76
N LEU A 92 -4.56 11.51 -18.00
CA LEU A 92 -3.88 10.23 -17.97
C LEU A 92 -3.90 9.54 -19.35
N PRO A 93 -2.80 8.88 -19.77
CA PRO A 93 -2.77 8.15 -21.04
C PRO A 93 -3.89 7.11 -21.16
N ALA A 94 -4.71 7.21 -22.21
CA ALA A 94 -5.85 6.33 -22.41
C ALA A 94 -5.44 4.86 -22.67
N ASP A 95 -4.23 4.64 -23.19
CA ASP A 95 -3.63 3.31 -23.40
C ASP A 95 -3.14 2.63 -22.11
N GLY A 96 -3.27 3.34 -20.98
CA GLY A 96 -2.82 2.82 -19.68
C GLY A 96 -1.31 2.80 -19.49
N SER A 97 -0.55 3.59 -20.29
CA SER A 97 0.90 3.67 -20.16
C SER A 97 1.36 4.54 -18.98
N PHE A 98 0.87 4.19 -17.78
CA PHE A 98 1.24 4.85 -16.52
C PHE A 98 1.24 3.87 -15.34
N GLY A 99 2.04 4.18 -14.33
CA GLY A 99 2.03 3.52 -13.02
C GLY A 99 1.33 4.38 -11.98
N VAL A 100 0.92 3.75 -10.88
CA VAL A 100 0.27 4.40 -9.74
C VAL A 100 1.02 4.03 -8.47
N GLY A 101 1.47 5.02 -7.71
CA GLY A 101 2.03 4.85 -6.38
C GLY A 101 1.03 5.26 -5.30
N MET A 102 0.87 4.45 -4.25
CA MET A 102 0.12 4.82 -3.04
C MET A 102 1.07 5.42 -2.02
N PHE A 103 0.70 6.57 -1.47
CA PHE A 103 1.48 7.30 -0.47
C PHE A 103 0.65 7.59 0.76
N PHE A 104 1.24 7.34 1.91
CA PHE A 104 0.68 7.61 3.23
C PHE A 104 1.55 8.69 3.87
N PHE A 105 1.10 9.93 3.75
CA PHE A 105 1.82 11.10 4.23
C PHE A 105 1.36 11.52 5.63
N PRO A 106 2.20 12.26 6.38
CA PRO A 106 1.74 12.91 7.60
C PRO A 106 0.65 13.93 7.30
N GLU A 107 -0.23 14.18 8.28
CA GLU A 107 -1.28 15.21 8.19
C GLU A 107 -0.70 16.63 8.13
N ASP A 108 0.52 16.84 8.64
CA ASP A 108 1.25 18.10 8.52
C ASP A 108 1.47 18.47 7.04
N GLU A 109 0.91 19.61 6.65
CA GLU A 109 0.93 20.07 5.26
C GLU A 109 2.33 20.37 4.75
N MET A 110 3.18 20.98 5.57
CA MET A 110 4.53 21.36 5.18
C MET A 110 5.37 20.10 4.91
N LYS A 111 5.39 19.15 5.86
CA LYS A 111 6.10 17.86 5.71
C LYS A 111 5.59 17.08 4.50
N ARG A 112 4.29 17.04 4.33
CA ARG A 112 3.64 16.38 3.18
C ARG A 112 4.09 16.99 1.84
N ASN A 113 4.09 18.32 1.74
CA ASN A 113 4.49 19.03 0.52
C ASN A 113 5.98 18.87 0.23
N GLN A 114 6.84 18.87 1.25
CA GLN A 114 8.27 18.54 1.10
C GLN A 114 8.47 17.13 0.57
N ALA A 115 7.80 16.14 1.14
CA ALA A 115 7.89 14.75 0.70
C ALA A 115 7.39 14.59 -0.75
N LYS A 116 6.26 15.20 -1.11
CA LYS A 116 5.78 15.23 -2.49
C LYS A 116 6.81 15.78 -3.45
N LYS A 117 7.42 16.92 -3.10
CA LYS A 117 8.43 17.55 -3.93
C LYS A 117 9.69 16.71 -4.08
N LEU A 118 10.13 16.07 -3.00
CA LEU A 118 11.24 15.13 -3.05
C LEU A 118 10.97 13.98 -4.01
N PHE A 119 9.78 13.39 -3.96
CA PHE A 119 9.40 12.31 -4.89
C PHE A 119 9.39 12.77 -6.35
N GLU A 120 8.87 13.96 -6.64
CA GLU A 120 8.89 14.54 -7.99
C GLU A 120 10.33 14.70 -8.51
N VAL A 121 11.25 15.19 -7.67
CA VAL A 121 12.69 15.33 -8.01
C VAL A 121 13.33 13.96 -8.27
N VAL A 122 12.99 12.96 -7.46
CA VAL A 122 13.49 11.58 -7.67
C VAL A 122 13.02 11.04 -9.02
N LEU A 123 11.74 11.21 -9.36
CA LEU A 123 11.20 10.78 -10.66
C LEU A 123 11.92 11.45 -11.83
N GLU A 124 12.17 12.75 -11.75
CA GLU A 124 12.88 13.52 -12.77
C GLU A 124 14.31 12.97 -12.97
N LYS A 125 15.05 12.74 -11.87
CA LYS A 125 16.40 12.16 -11.91
C LYS A 125 16.44 10.77 -12.52
N GLU A 126 15.41 9.95 -12.28
CA GLU A 126 15.27 8.61 -12.85
C GLU A 126 14.71 8.62 -14.30
N GLY A 127 14.50 9.79 -14.89
CA GLY A 127 13.99 9.94 -16.25
C GLY A 127 12.53 9.50 -16.38
N LEU A 128 11.75 9.61 -15.32
CA LEU A 128 10.33 9.32 -15.27
C LEU A 128 9.51 10.61 -15.31
N LYS A 129 8.42 10.60 -16.06
CA LYS A 129 7.52 11.76 -16.13
C LYS A 129 6.41 11.65 -15.10
N PHE A 130 6.43 12.54 -14.12
CA PHE A 130 5.33 12.73 -13.18
C PHE A 130 4.12 13.34 -13.89
N LEU A 131 2.91 12.81 -13.63
CA LEU A 131 1.65 13.30 -14.20
C LEU A 131 0.84 14.09 -13.19
N GLY A 132 0.90 13.75 -11.91
CA GLY A 132 0.19 14.47 -10.88
C GLY A 132 -0.15 13.64 -9.64
N TRP A 133 -0.65 14.34 -8.64
CA TRP A 133 -1.16 13.78 -7.38
C TRP A 133 -2.69 13.76 -7.36
N ARG A 134 -3.25 12.71 -6.81
CA ARG A 134 -4.68 12.63 -6.47
C ARG A 134 -4.82 12.35 -4.98
N LYS A 135 -5.60 13.15 -4.27
CA LYS A 135 -6.00 12.82 -2.89
C LYS A 135 -7.00 11.67 -2.94
N VAL A 136 -6.76 10.63 -2.17
CA VAL A 136 -7.68 9.48 -2.09
C VAL A 136 -8.89 9.87 -1.26
N PRO A 137 -10.12 9.64 -1.74
CA PRO A 137 -11.32 9.83 -0.94
C PRO A 137 -11.32 8.86 0.25
N VAL A 138 -11.56 9.36 1.44
CA VAL A 138 -11.64 8.59 2.68
C VAL A 138 -12.92 8.94 3.42
N VAL A 139 -13.42 8.02 4.25
CA VAL A 139 -14.60 8.21 5.10
C VAL A 139 -14.15 8.12 6.56
N ASP A 140 -13.90 9.27 7.16
CA ASP A 140 -13.38 9.36 8.53
C ASP A 140 -14.43 8.99 9.60
N GLY A 141 -15.70 9.15 9.30
CA GLY A 141 -16.79 8.96 10.27
C GLY A 141 -17.01 7.51 10.75
N VAL A 142 -16.29 6.54 10.16
CA VAL A 142 -16.36 5.12 10.56
C VAL A 142 -15.14 4.69 11.37
N LEU A 143 -14.19 5.60 11.62
CA LEU A 143 -12.94 5.29 12.32
C LEU A 143 -13.11 5.49 13.82
N GLY A 144 -12.55 4.56 14.61
CA GLY A 144 -12.37 4.74 16.05
C GLY A 144 -11.34 5.85 16.34
N LYS A 145 -11.36 6.35 17.57
CA LYS A 145 -10.51 7.47 18.02
C LYS A 145 -9.02 7.21 17.77
N THR A 146 -8.52 6.03 18.10
CA THR A 146 -7.11 5.67 17.91
C THR A 146 -6.70 5.75 16.45
N ALA A 147 -7.55 5.26 15.54
CA ALA A 147 -7.30 5.33 14.11
C ALA A 147 -7.34 6.77 13.58
N LEU A 148 -8.26 7.61 14.09
CA LEU A 148 -8.34 9.02 13.73
C LEU A 148 -7.09 9.80 14.15
N ASP A 149 -6.55 9.51 15.33
CA ASP A 149 -5.38 10.20 15.88
C ASP A 149 -4.08 9.87 15.11
N CYS A 150 -4.02 8.72 14.43
CA CYS A 150 -2.83 8.27 13.68
C CYS A 150 -3.06 8.19 12.17
N LYS A 151 -4.23 8.53 11.64
CA LYS A 151 -4.51 8.39 10.22
C LYS A 151 -3.54 9.20 9.35
N PRO A 152 -3.06 8.65 8.24
CA PRO A 152 -2.26 9.39 7.27
C PRO A 152 -3.13 10.15 6.27
N ALA A 153 -2.54 11.16 5.65
CA ALA A 153 -3.09 11.76 4.43
C ALA A 153 -2.75 10.87 3.23
N ILE A 154 -3.74 10.25 2.59
CA ILE A 154 -3.53 9.24 1.55
C ILE A 154 -3.59 9.90 0.16
N TYR A 155 -2.54 9.68 -0.64
CA TYR A 155 -2.43 10.20 -2.00
C TYR A 155 -2.00 9.12 -3.00
N GLN A 156 -2.37 9.33 -4.24
CA GLN A 156 -1.90 8.57 -5.39
C GLN A 156 -1.04 9.46 -6.28
N ALA A 157 0.16 8.96 -6.64
CA ALA A 157 1.01 9.55 -7.65
C ALA A 157 0.86 8.81 -8.97
N PHE A 158 0.75 9.55 -10.07
CA PHE A 158 0.67 8.99 -11.41
C PHE A 158 1.96 9.27 -12.16
N VAL A 159 2.56 8.22 -12.72
CA VAL A 159 3.87 8.29 -13.39
C VAL A 159 3.74 7.71 -14.79
N LYS A 160 4.05 8.51 -15.81
CA LYS A 160 3.98 8.06 -17.20
C LYS A 160 5.14 7.14 -17.55
N ARG A 161 4.84 6.05 -18.27
CA ARG A 161 5.85 5.17 -18.83
C ARG A 161 6.60 5.88 -19.97
N PRO A 162 7.95 5.98 -19.92
CA PRO A 162 8.74 6.50 -21.03
C PRO A 162 8.58 5.66 -22.29
N ARG A 163 8.64 6.30 -23.46
CA ARG A 163 8.46 5.59 -24.75
C ARG A 163 9.52 4.53 -25.04
N ASN A 164 10.73 4.75 -24.54
CA ASN A 164 11.88 3.85 -24.68
C ASN A 164 11.92 2.72 -23.65
N VAL A 165 10.92 2.63 -22.76
CA VAL A 165 10.81 1.60 -21.71
C VAL A 165 9.65 0.69 -22.06
N LYS A 166 9.91 -0.63 -22.13
CA LYS A 166 8.89 -1.63 -22.40
C LYS A 166 7.89 -1.72 -21.24
N ALA A 167 6.65 -2.08 -21.57
CA ALA A 167 5.63 -2.35 -20.57
C ALA A 167 5.98 -3.62 -19.77
N GLY A 168 5.41 -3.72 -18.57
CA GLY A 168 5.66 -4.84 -17.66
C GLY A 168 6.95 -4.65 -16.87
N ILE A 169 7.71 -5.72 -16.67
CA ILE A 169 8.82 -5.81 -15.72
C ILE A 169 9.89 -4.70 -15.88
N GLU A 170 10.11 -4.19 -17.08
CA GLU A 170 11.10 -3.14 -17.32
C GLU A 170 10.63 -1.81 -16.71
N PHE A 171 9.36 -1.46 -16.93
CA PHE A 171 8.77 -0.28 -16.31
C PHE A 171 8.61 -0.43 -14.80
N ASP A 172 8.20 -1.61 -14.33
CA ASP A 172 8.05 -1.92 -12.91
C ASP A 172 9.38 -1.80 -12.15
N ARG A 173 10.50 -2.23 -12.77
CA ARG A 173 11.84 -2.03 -12.21
C ARG A 173 12.20 -0.55 -12.06
N LYS A 174 11.89 0.28 -13.03
CA LYS A 174 12.13 1.72 -12.93
C LYS A 174 11.31 2.37 -11.81
N LEU A 175 10.04 2.02 -11.70
CA LEU A 175 9.19 2.49 -10.59
C LEU A 175 9.70 1.99 -9.24
N TYR A 176 10.17 0.75 -9.17
CA TYR A 176 10.76 0.18 -7.96
C TYR A 176 12.03 0.94 -7.54
N VAL A 177 12.94 1.24 -8.49
CA VAL A 177 14.15 2.02 -8.21
C VAL A 177 13.79 3.40 -7.67
N ALA A 178 12.89 4.13 -8.34
CA ALA A 178 12.43 5.44 -7.89
C ALA A 178 11.84 5.38 -6.47
N ARG A 179 11.05 4.33 -6.15
CA ARG A 179 10.50 4.10 -4.82
C ARG A 179 11.58 3.85 -3.76
N ARG A 180 12.68 3.17 -4.13
CA ARG A 180 13.77 2.83 -3.19
C ARG A 180 14.71 4.00 -2.92
N ILE A 181 14.80 4.95 -3.85
CA ILE A 181 15.59 6.18 -3.69
C ILE A 181 14.85 7.20 -2.86
N PHE A 182 13.52 7.26 -3.00
CA PHE A 182 12.63 8.10 -2.19
C PHE A 182 12.58 7.63 -0.74
#